data_a0365a1cd2b34b63dd220a2966c4867d
#
_entry.id   a0365a1cd2b34b63dd220a2966c4867d
#
_cell.length_a   1.000
_cell.length_b   1.000
_cell.length_c   1.000
_cell.angle_alpha   90.00
_cell.angle_beta   90.00
_cell.angle_gamma   90.00
#
_symmetry.space_group_name_H-M   'P 1'
#
loop_
_entity.id
_entity.type
_entity.pdbx_description
1 polymer ?
#
loop_
_entity_poly.entity_id
_entity_poly.type
_entity_poly.pdbx_seq_one_letter_code
_entity_poly.pdbx_strand_id
1 'polypeptide(L)'
;MIVRTISGNLTTVRRLHGIEYRMFEDSDDIHDFINTDVRKELEADLENVGQDPRHNALINSLPRRKWRVEVVSVSEVRLNPLILNSTDPKTGQKFTERLRERRSELRKVLEAGGTAIGPIVLLREEQLLVDGYCRHSALQEMNIPDAYGYVGRFVDK
;
A
#
# COMPACT_ATOMS: atom_id res chain seq x y z
N MET A 1 3.67 -21.23 0.48
CA MET A 1 4.79 -21.38 1.43
C MET A 1 4.59 -20.44 2.61
N ILE A 2 4.80 -20.91 3.83
CA ILE A 2 4.69 -20.08 5.03
C ILE A 2 6.09 -19.67 5.45
N VAL A 3 6.27 -18.37 5.68
CA VAL A 3 7.57 -17.79 6.08
C VAL A 3 7.38 -16.97 7.35
N ARG A 4 8.29 -17.14 8.31
CA ARG A 4 8.29 -16.36 9.54
C ARG A 4 9.06 -15.06 9.34
N THR A 5 8.48 -13.93 9.73
CA THR A 5 9.13 -12.63 9.68
C THR A 5 10.13 -12.48 10.85
N ILE A 6 10.93 -11.40 10.81
CA ILE A 6 11.87 -11.07 11.90
C ILE A 6 11.12 -10.86 13.23
N SER A 7 9.90 -10.31 13.18
CA SER A 7 9.07 -10.11 14.37
C SER A 7 8.44 -11.41 14.90
N GLY A 8 8.62 -12.53 14.19
CA GLY A 8 8.03 -13.81 14.55
C GLY A 8 6.64 -14.06 13.97
N ASN A 9 6.03 -13.09 13.31
CA ASN A 9 4.73 -13.25 12.68
C ASN A 9 4.85 -14.12 11.44
N LEU A 10 3.80 -14.90 11.16
CA LEU A 10 3.77 -15.78 9.99
C LEU A 10 3.29 -15.04 8.76
N THR A 11 4.03 -15.22 7.67
CA THR A 11 3.61 -14.74 6.34
C THR A 11 3.46 -15.92 5.39
N THR A 12 2.64 -15.73 4.37
CA THR A 12 2.49 -16.68 3.27
C THR A 12 2.97 -16.03 1.97
N VAL A 13 3.38 -16.87 1.03
CA VAL A 13 3.73 -16.43 -0.32
C VAL A 13 2.64 -16.95 -1.25
N ARG A 14 2.00 -16.01 -1.97
CA ARG A 14 0.99 -16.31 -2.98
C ARG A 14 1.38 -15.68 -4.31
N ARG A 15 0.89 -16.28 -5.39
CA ARG A 15 1.14 -15.77 -6.73
C ARG A 15 -0.18 -15.40 -7.41
N LEU A 16 -0.20 -14.23 -8.08
CA LEU A 16 -1.36 -13.76 -8.83
C LEU A 16 -0.86 -13.07 -10.10
N HIS A 17 -1.35 -13.52 -11.26
CA HIS A 17 -0.93 -12.98 -12.56
C HIS A 17 0.59 -12.93 -12.75
N GLY A 18 1.30 -13.95 -12.27
CA GLY A 18 2.74 -14.05 -12.39
C GLY A 18 3.52 -13.22 -11.36
N ILE A 19 2.85 -12.45 -10.54
CA ILE A 19 3.46 -11.65 -9.48
C ILE A 19 3.40 -12.41 -8.16
N GLU A 20 4.54 -12.47 -7.48
CA GLU A 20 4.67 -13.15 -6.20
C GLU A 20 4.47 -12.14 -5.06
N TYR A 21 3.61 -12.50 -4.09
CA TYR A 21 3.30 -11.66 -2.93
C TYR A 21 3.69 -12.38 -1.66
N ARG A 22 4.27 -11.63 -0.72
CA ARG A 22 4.47 -12.09 0.66
C ARG A 22 3.54 -11.27 1.55
N MET A 23 2.69 -11.95 2.32
CA MET A 23 1.63 -11.27 3.05
C MET A 23 1.31 -11.94 4.38
N PHE A 24 0.78 -11.15 5.30
CA PHE A 24 0.11 -11.66 6.49
C PHE A 24 -1.29 -12.16 6.07
N GLU A 25 -1.70 -13.29 6.61
CA GLU A 25 -3.05 -13.83 6.39
C GLU A 25 -3.97 -13.54 7.57
N ASP A 26 -3.41 -13.44 8.76
CA ASP A 26 -4.16 -13.21 9.99
C ASP A 26 -4.57 -11.74 10.11
N SER A 27 -5.86 -11.49 10.40
CA SER A 27 -6.41 -10.14 10.50
C SER A 27 -5.73 -9.29 11.58
N ASP A 28 -5.35 -9.90 12.70
CA ASP A 28 -4.67 -9.19 13.78
C ASP A 28 -3.26 -8.78 13.38
N ASP A 29 -2.55 -9.66 12.67
CA ASP A 29 -1.21 -9.35 12.16
C ASP A 29 -1.26 -8.22 11.13
N ILE A 30 -2.26 -8.23 10.26
CA ILE A 30 -2.47 -7.16 9.28
C ILE A 30 -2.77 -5.85 10.01
N HIS A 31 -3.67 -5.88 10.98
CA HIS A 31 -4.03 -4.70 11.78
C HIS A 31 -2.78 -4.08 12.44
N ASP A 32 -1.94 -4.91 13.04
CA ASP A 32 -0.69 -4.45 13.68
C ASP A 32 0.27 -3.82 12.67
N PHE A 33 0.44 -4.45 11.51
CA PHE A 33 1.28 -3.92 10.44
C PHE A 33 0.78 -2.56 9.96
N ILE A 34 -0.53 -2.42 9.72
CA ILE A 34 -1.13 -1.17 9.28
C ILE A 34 -0.95 -0.06 10.32
N ASN A 35 -1.16 -0.38 11.59
CA ASN A 35 -1.11 0.61 12.67
C ASN A 35 0.30 0.87 13.21
N THR A 36 1.31 0.21 12.68
CA THR A 36 2.72 0.48 12.97
C THR A 36 3.43 0.99 11.71
N ASP A 37 3.75 0.12 10.77
CA ASP A 37 4.61 0.44 9.62
C ASP A 37 3.94 1.41 8.64
N VAL A 38 2.69 1.16 8.26
CA VAL A 38 1.96 2.01 7.33
C VAL A 38 1.66 3.36 7.97
N ARG A 39 1.23 3.34 9.23
CA ARG A 39 0.96 4.57 9.97
C ARG A 39 2.18 5.47 10.06
N LYS A 40 3.37 4.92 10.33
CA LYS A 40 4.61 5.69 10.37
C LYS A 40 4.91 6.40 9.07
N GLU A 41 4.71 5.72 7.94
CA GLU A 41 4.91 6.33 6.62
C GLU A 41 3.93 7.47 6.38
N LEU A 42 2.66 7.29 6.73
CA LEU A 42 1.65 8.34 6.59
C LEU A 42 1.94 9.53 7.50
N GLU A 43 2.41 9.29 8.71
CA GLU A 43 2.80 10.36 9.63
C GLU A 43 4.01 11.14 9.09
N ALA A 44 4.97 10.45 8.49
CA ALA A 44 6.11 11.09 7.85
C ALA A 44 5.70 11.97 6.66
N ASP A 45 4.60 11.64 5.99
CA ASP A 45 4.09 12.40 4.85
C ASP A 45 3.35 13.68 5.25
N LEU A 46 3.08 13.90 6.55
CA LEU A 46 2.31 15.08 7.01
C LEU A 46 2.93 16.40 6.55
N GLU A 47 4.25 16.53 6.59
CA GLU A 47 4.93 17.72 6.12
C GLU A 47 4.74 17.93 4.62
N ASN A 48 4.79 16.83 3.86
CA ASN A 48 4.67 16.86 2.40
C ASN A 48 3.28 17.27 1.93
N VAL A 49 2.25 16.99 2.73
CA VAL A 49 0.87 17.39 2.44
C VAL A 49 0.44 18.65 3.17
N GLY A 50 1.40 19.42 3.74
CA GLY A 50 1.15 20.68 4.41
C GLY A 50 0.32 20.56 5.68
N GLN A 51 0.48 19.48 6.45
CA GLN A 51 -0.26 19.21 7.70
C GLN A 51 -1.79 19.21 7.50
N ASP A 52 -2.26 18.77 6.33
CA ASP A 52 -3.67 18.80 5.98
C ASP A 52 -4.51 17.95 6.96
N PRO A 53 -5.60 18.52 7.55
CA PRO A 53 -6.45 17.77 8.49
C PRO A 53 -7.05 16.49 7.90
N ARG A 54 -7.28 16.45 6.59
CA ARG A 54 -7.82 15.24 5.92
C ARG A 54 -6.83 14.08 5.99
N HIS A 55 -5.54 14.38 5.91
CA HIS A 55 -4.50 13.36 6.06
C HIS A 55 -4.45 12.82 7.48
N ASN A 56 -4.57 13.70 8.49
CA ASN A 56 -4.68 13.29 9.89
C ASN A 56 -5.91 12.44 10.14
N ALA A 57 -7.05 12.80 9.55
CA ALA A 57 -8.27 12.01 9.66
C ALA A 57 -8.12 10.61 9.08
N LEU A 58 -7.41 10.50 7.95
CA LEU A 58 -7.08 9.21 7.35
C LEU A 58 -6.26 8.35 8.31
N ILE A 59 -5.18 8.90 8.85
CA ILE A 59 -4.32 8.19 9.82
C ILE A 59 -5.16 7.70 11.01
N ASN A 60 -6.01 8.56 11.57
CA ASN A 60 -6.81 8.24 12.74
C ASN A 60 -7.91 7.22 12.46
N SER A 61 -8.28 7.02 11.20
CA SER A 61 -9.29 6.02 10.83
C SER A 61 -8.73 4.59 10.78
N LEU A 62 -7.41 4.43 10.61
CA LEU A 62 -6.81 3.12 10.40
C LEU A 62 -7.09 2.12 11.53
N PRO A 63 -6.96 2.47 12.83
CA PRO A 63 -7.23 1.52 13.90
C PRO A 63 -8.71 1.18 14.08
N ARG A 64 -9.61 1.92 13.45
CA ARG A 64 -11.06 1.70 13.52
C ARG A 64 -11.58 0.74 12.48
N ARG A 65 -10.70 0.23 11.62
CA ARG A 65 -11.07 -0.65 10.52
C ARG A 65 -10.69 -2.09 10.82
N LYS A 66 -11.43 -3.01 10.20
CA LYS A 66 -11.07 -4.42 10.16
C LYS A 66 -10.33 -4.69 8.86
N TRP A 67 -9.18 -5.34 8.95
CA TRP A 67 -8.27 -5.54 7.82
C TRP A 67 -8.24 -7.00 7.40
N ARG A 68 -8.29 -7.24 6.10
CA ARG A 68 -8.22 -8.57 5.50
C ARG A 68 -7.47 -8.53 4.18
N VAL A 69 -6.92 -9.67 3.77
CA VAL A 69 -6.40 -9.83 2.41
C VAL A 69 -7.56 -10.05 1.46
N GLU A 70 -7.56 -9.31 0.35
CA GLU A 70 -8.54 -9.48 -0.73
C GLU A 70 -7.85 -9.27 -2.07
N VAL A 71 -8.43 -9.85 -3.12
CA VAL A 71 -8.05 -9.53 -4.49
C VAL A 71 -8.83 -8.30 -4.91
N VAL A 72 -8.10 -7.29 -5.40
CA VAL A 72 -8.71 -6.01 -5.79
C VAL A 72 -8.39 -5.70 -7.26
N SER A 73 -9.30 -5.00 -7.92
CA SER A 73 -9.08 -4.55 -9.29
C SER A 73 -8.14 -3.35 -9.31
N VAL A 74 -7.02 -3.47 -10.01
CA VAL A 74 -6.00 -2.40 -10.10
C VAL A 74 -6.60 -1.12 -10.68
N SER A 75 -7.47 -1.24 -11.70
CA SER A 75 -8.06 -0.08 -12.37
C SER A 75 -9.14 0.64 -11.55
N GLU A 76 -9.72 -0.02 -10.55
CA GLU A 76 -10.79 0.55 -9.72
C GLU A 76 -10.26 1.28 -8.49
N VAL A 77 -8.97 1.18 -8.20
CA VAL A 77 -8.36 1.84 -7.07
C VAL A 77 -8.21 3.33 -7.35
N ARG A 78 -8.66 4.16 -6.40
CA ARG A 78 -8.55 5.62 -6.47
C ARG A 78 -7.28 6.08 -5.76
N LEU A 79 -6.60 7.04 -6.36
CA LEU A 79 -5.41 7.64 -5.78
C LEU A 79 -5.78 8.91 -5.01
N ASN A 80 -5.10 9.13 -3.88
CA ASN A 80 -5.37 10.29 -3.04
C ASN A 80 -4.70 11.55 -3.62
N PRO A 81 -5.47 12.59 -4.02
CA PRO A 81 -4.88 13.81 -4.57
C PRO A 81 -3.91 14.52 -3.64
N LEU A 82 -4.10 14.43 -2.32
CA LEU A 82 -3.18 15.01 -1.35
C LEU A 82 -1.78 14.42 -1.49
N ILE A 83 -1.70 13.11 -1.68
CA ILE A 83 -0.42 12.40 -1.86
C ILE A 83 0.16 12.68 -3.24
N LEU A 84 -0.66 12.58 -4.29
CA LEU A 84 -0.20 12.80 -5.67
C LEU A 84 0.38 14.19 -5.88
N ASN A 85 -0.20 15.20 -5.23
CA ASN A 85 0.21 16.59 -5.37
C ASN A 85 1.23 17.04 -4.31
N SER A 86 1.69 16.11 -3.48
CA SER A 86 2.64 16.43 -2.41
C SER A 86 4.03 16.71 -2.95
N THR A 87 4.79 17.51 -2.20
CA THR A 87 6.18 17.86 -2.51
C THR A 87 6.99 17.74 -1.23
N ASP A 88 8.17 17.11 -1.32
CA ASP A 88 9.08 17.05 -0.18
C ASP A 88 9.63 18.44 0.09
N PRO A 89 9.34 19.05 1.26
CA PRO A 89 9.78 20.41 1.56
C PRO A 89 11.30 20.53 1.73
N LYS A 90 12.00 19.44 1.99
CA LYS A 90 13.44 19.43 2.16
C LYS A 90 14.20 19.42 0.83
N THR A 91 13.71 18.66 -0.14
CA THR A 91 14.38 18.48 -1.43
C THR A 91 13.70 19.21 -2.58
N GLY A 92 12.42 19.59 -2.40
CA GLY A 92 11.60 20.18 -3.47
C GLY A 92 11.14 19.15 -4.50
N GLN A 93 11.44 17.87 -4.31
CA GLN A 93 11.03 16.82 -5.23
C GLN A 93 9.54 16.55 -5.13
N LYS A 94 8.85 16.51 -6.27
CA LYS A 94 7.44 16.16 -6.34
C LYS A 94 7.27 14.66 -6.14
N PHE A 95 6.18 14.28 -5.49
CA PHE A 95 5.83 12.88 -5.28
C PHE A 95 5.76 12.11 -6.60
N THR A 96 5.15 12.70 -7.64
CA THR A 96 5.01 12.07 -8.96
C THR A 96 6.35 11.77 -9.63
N GLU A 97 7.36 12.61 -9.43
CA GLU A 97 8.71 12.38 -9.95
C GLU A 97 9.36 11.17 -9.26
N ARG A 98 9.29 11.14 -7.93
CA ARG A 98 9.84 10.03 -7.14
C ARG A 98 9.10 8.72 -7.45
N LEU A 99 7.79 8.80 -7.62
CA LEU A 99 6.97 7.64 -7.98
C LEU A 99 7.41 7.06 -9.33
N ARG A 100 7.65 7.91 -10.32
CA ARG A 100 8.11 7.49 -11.65
C ARG A 100 9.44 6.73 -11.58
N GLU A 101 10.40 7.26 -10.83
CA GLU A 101 11.70 6.63 -10.65
C GLU A 101 11.59 5.27 -9.99
N ARG A 102 10.86 5.19 -8.87
CA ARG A 102 10.67 3.96 -8.11
C ARG A 102 9.87 2.91 -8.89
N ARG A 103 8.87 3.35 -9.64
CA ARG A 103 8.08 2.47 -10.49
C ARG A 103 8.96 1.80 -11.54
N SER A 104 9.83 2.55 -12.18
CA SER A 104 10.74 2.03 -13.19
C SER A 104 11.67 0.95 -12.62
N GLU A 105 12.23 1.19 -11.44
CA GLU A 105 13.09 0.22 -10.75
C GLU A 105 12.32 -1.04 -10.36
N LEU A 106 11.15 -0.87 -9.77
CA LEU A 106 10.30 -2.00 -9.35
C LEU A 106 9.87 -2.85 -10.53
N ARG A 107 9.48 -2.20 -11.63
CA ARG A 107 9.06 -2.90 -12.84
C ARG A 107 10.17 -3.79 -13.38
N LYS A 108 11.41 -3.32 -13.40
CA LYS A 108 12.56 -4.12 -13.83
C LYS A 108 12.72 -5.37 -12.96
N VAL A 109 12.57 -5.22 -11.65
CA VAL A 109 12.67 -6.34 -10.70
C VAL A 109 11.55 -7.36 -10.93
N LEU A 110 10.32 -6.88 -11.10
CA LEU A 110 9.15 -7.75 -11.33
C LEU A 110 9.25 -8.48 -12.67
N GLU A 111 9.68 -7.82 -13.73
CA GLU A 111 9.87 -8.43 -15.05
C GLU A 111 10.96 -9.49 -15.04
N ALA A 112 11.98 -9.33 -14.20
CA ALA A 112 13.02 -10.33 -14.01
C ALA A 112 12.58 -11.53 -13.15
N GLY A 113 11.38 -11.48 -12.57
CA GLY A 113 10.86 -12.54 -11.70
C GLY A 113 11.58 -12.63 -10.36
N GLY A 114 12.13 -11.50 -9.90
CA GLY A 114 13.15 -11.53 -8.87
C GLY A 114 12.71 -11.47 -7.42
N THR A 115 11.48 -11.03 -7.08
CA THR A 115 11.14 -10.88 -5.67
C THR A 115 9.65 -10.85 -5.41
N ALA A 116 9.27 -11.21 -4.19
CA ALA A 116 7.92 -11.04 -3.70
C ALA A 116 7.70 -9.60 -3.22
N ILE A 117 6.52 -9.07 -3.50
CA ILE A 117 6.11 -7.75 -3.02
C ILE A 117 5.04 -7.89 -1.96
N GLY A 118 4.85 -6.84 -1.16
CA GLY A 118 3.72 -6.75 -0.24
C GLY A 118 2.44 -6.36 -0.97
N PRO A 119 1.27 -6.71 -0.41
CA PRO A 119 0.00 -6.22 -0.92
C PRO A 119 -0.09 -4.70 -0.86
N ILE A 120 -0.89 -4.11 -1.75
CA ILE A 120 -1.25 -2.69 -1.61
C ILE A 120 -2.22 -2.53 -0.44
N VAL A 121 -2.38 -1.31 0.06
CA VAL A 121 -3.24 -1.03 1.20
C VAL A 121 -4.39 -0.13 0.76
N LEU A 122 -5.62 -0.58 0.96
CA LEU A 122 -6.83 0.03 0.41
C LEU A 122 -7.90 0.24 1.47
N LEU A 123 -8.56 1.39 1.45
CA LEU A 123 -9.78 1.63 2.20
C LEU A 123 -10.97 1.23 1.33
N ARG A 124 -11.78 0.27 1.81
CA ARG A 124 -12.81 -0.36 0.96
C ARG A 124 -13.93 0.58 0.55
N GLU A 125 -14.49 1.30 1.53
CA GLU A 125 -15.64 2.17 1.27
C GLU A 125 -15.30 3.29 0.28
N GLU A 126 -14.12 3.86 0.41
CA GLU A 126 -13.64 4.95 -0.43
C GLU A 126 -12.94 4.47 -1.71
N GLN A 127 -12.63 3.17 -1.80
CA GLN A 127 -11.78 2.60 -2.86
C GLN A 127 -10.45 3.34 -2.96
N LEU A 128 -9.94 3.83 -1.84
CA LEU A 128 -8.81 4.73 -1.78
C LEU A 128 -7.52 4.01 -1.41
N LEU A 129 -6.48 4.20 -2.22
CA LEU A 129 -5.15 3.67 -1.94
C LEU A 129 -4.52 4.44 -0.79
N VAL A 130 -4.08 3.70 0.23
CA VAL A 130 -3.40 4.23 1.42
C VAL A 130 -1.89 4.10 1.28
N ASP A 131 -1.42 2.95 0.81
CA ASP A 131 0.00 2.64 0.67
C ASP A 131 0.21 1.70 -0.52
N GLY A 132 1.40 1.75 -1.10
CA GLY A 132 1.74 0.93 -2.26
C GLY A 132 1.53 1.65 -3.58
N TYR A 133 1.69 2.98 -3.61
CA TYR A 133 1.57 3.76 -4.85
C TYR A 133 2.52 3.28 -5.93
N CYS A 134 3.76 2.95 -5.56
CA CYS A 134 4.75 2.45 -6.50
C CYS A 134 4.33 1.08 -7.04
N ARG A 135 3.89 0.18 -6.18
CA ARG A 135 3.42 -1.17 -6.56
C ARG A 135 2.19 -1.10 -7.46
N HIS A 136 1.21 -0.30 -7.07
CA HIS A 136 0.01 -0.08 -7.88
C HIS A 136 0.35 0.46 -9.26
N SER A 137 1.20 1.49 -9.31
CA SER A 137 1.62 2.13 -10.56
C SER A 137 2.36 1.16 -11.49
N ALA A 138 3.26 0.33 -10.95
CA ALA A 138 3.98 -0.67 -11.72
C ALA A 138 3.03 -1.74 -12.27
N LEU A 139 2.12 -2.24 -11.46
CA LEU A 139 1.14 -3.24 -11.89
C LEU A 139 0.23 -2.70 -12.99
N GLN A 140 -0.21 -1.46 -12.85
CA GLN A 140 -1.04 -0.80 -13.86
C GLN A 140 -0.30 -0.64 -15.18
N GLU A 141 0.96 -0.21 -15.13
CA GLU A 141 1.79 -0.06 -16.32
C GLU A 141 2.06 -1.40 -17.02
N MET A 142 2.15 -2.48 -16.26
CA MET A 142 2.33 -3.83 -16.78
C MET A 142 1.01 -4.47 -17.24
N ASN A 143 -0.11 -3.75 -17.19
CA ASN A 143 -1.45 -4.24 -17.54
C ASN A 143 -1.89 -5.43 -16.70
N ILE A 144 -1.47 -5.49 -15.44
CA ILE A 144 -1.92 -6.52 -14.49
C ILE A 144 -3.31 -6.10 -13.98
N PRO A 145 -4.35 -6.93 -14.16
CA PRO A 145 -5.72 -6.50 -13.83
C PRO A 145 -6.06 -6.54 -12.35
N ASP A 146 -5.46 -7.45 -11.59
CA ASP A 146 -5.79 -7.66 -10.19
C ASP A 146 -4.53 -7.73 -9.33
N ALA A 147 -4.66 -7.33 -8.06
CA ALA A 147 -3.59 -7.36 -7.08
C ALA A 147 -4.12 -7.86 -5.74
N TYR A 148 -3.26 -8.45 -4.92
CA TYR A 148 -3.60 -8.65 -3.52
C TYR A 148 -3.50 -7.33 -2.77
N GLY A 149 -4.49 -7.06 -1.95
CA GLY A 149 -4.52 -5.88 -1.09
C GLY A 149 -4.84 -6.23 0.35
N TYR A 150 -4.29 -5.46 1.28
CA TYR A 150 -4.83 -5.39 2.63
C TYR A 150 -5.97 -4.37 2.57
N VAL A 151 -7.19 -4.85 2.79
CA VAL A 151 -8.40 -4.04 2.62
C VAL A 151 -9.04 -3.77 3.98
N GLY A 152 -9.20 -2.50 4.30
CA GLY A 152 -9.79 -2.04 5.56
C GLY A 152 -11.22 -1.59 5.38
N ARG A 153 -12.13 -2.19 6.15
CA ARG A 153 -13.54 -1.83 6.19
C ARG A 153 -13.88 -1.24 7.55
N PHE A 154 -14.82 -0.31 7.57
CA PHE A 154 -15.35 0.16 8.85
C PHE A 154 -16.00 -1.00 9.58
N VAL A 155 -15.81 -1.03 10.89
CA VAL A 155 -16.45 -2.05 11.74
C VAL A 155 -17.89 -1.61 12.00
N ASP A 156 -18.83 -2.49 11.66
CA ASP A 156 -20.25 -2.26 11.96
C ASP A 156 -20.46 -2.32 13.47
N LYS A 157 -21.28 -1.42 13.95
CA LYS A 157 -21.63 -1.38 15.36
C LYS A 157 -22.75 -2.35 15.70
#